data_44994b310ac797a8617fffa0d7ac0678
#
_entry.id   44994b310ac797a8617fffa0d7ac0678
#
_cell.length_a   1.000
_cell.length_b   1.000
_cell.length_c   1.000
_cell.angle_alpha   90.00
_cell.angle_beta   90.00
_cell.angle_gamma   90.00
#
_symmetry.space_group_name_H-M   'P 1'
#
loop_
_entity.id
_entity.type
_entity.pdbx_description
1 polymer ?
#
loop_
_entity_poly.entity_id
_entity_poly.type
_entity_poly.pdbx_seq_one_letter_code
_entity_poly.pdbx_strand_id
1 'polypeptide(L)'
;MILRVPDDTDFDALGDGLEEIGFARPSSDDGVWKGGDALLSGIGADLTPELQYVALDADEHLVLTSDTEGYLQETLDGLGDDDLPDGMQDTLAASGDPLSASVFDGDYACAALAMGQADASDQQAADELIAEAGEVNPVTGFAMSVQPGGDVRVVLSFENDDQARTNADSRAALAA
;
A
#
# COMPACT_ATOMS: atom_id res chain seq x y z
N MET A 1 0.91 -8.06 2.20
CA MET A 1 2.29 -7.70 2.63
C MET A 1 3.27 -8.25 1.61
N ILE A 2 4.34 -7.53 1.29
CA ILE A 2 5.40 -7.99 0.39
C ILE A 2 6.71 -7.96 1.17
N LEU A 3 7.44 -9.06 1.16
CA LEU A 3 8.72 -9.20 1.83
C LEU A 3 9.78 -9.58 0.79
N ARG A 4 10.85 -8.80 0.70
CA ARG A 4 12.06 -9.21 -0.03
C ARG A 4 12.92 -10.07 0.88
N VAL A 5 13.27 -11.24 0.41
CA VAL A 5 14.11 -12.20 1.12
C VAL A 5 15.55 -12.19 0.56
N PRO A 6 16.54 -12.69 1.31
CA PRO A 6 17.92 -12.79 0.82
C PRO A 6 18.04 -13.62 -0.46
N ASP A 7 19.03 -13.29 -1.30
CA ASP A 7 19.28 -13.96 -2.60
C ASP A 7 19.63 -15.45 -2.46
N ASP A 8 20.07 -15.88 -1.28
CA ASP A 8 20.40 -17.28 -0.98
C ASP A 8 19.23 -18.05 -0.33
N THR A 9 18.02 -17.49 -0.35
CA THR A 9 16.82 -18.13 0.20
C THR A 9 16.44 -19.35 -0.64
N ASP A 10 16.26 -20.50 0.03
CA ASP A 10 15.80 -21.73 -0.58
C ASP A 10 14.27 -21.75 -0.64
N PHE A 11 13.71 -21.40 -1.80
CA PHE A 11 12.26 -21.35 -2.02
C PHE A 11 11.59 -22.73 -2.03
N ASP A 12 12.31 -23.79 -2.42
CA ASP A 12 11.80 -25.17 -2.30
C ASP A 12 11.60 -25.54 -0.83
N ALA A 13 12.58 -25.21 0.02
CA ALA A 13 12.48 -25.43 1.46
C ALA A 13 11.37 -24.59 2.10
N LEU A 14 11.14 -23.36 1.62
CA LEU A 14 9.98 -22.53 2.06
C LEU A 14 8.66 -23.19 1.67
N GLY A 15 8.53 -23.68 0.44
CA GLY A 15 7.35 -24.39 -0.02
C GLY A 15 7.06 -25.66 0.80
N ASP A 16 8.08 -26.47 1.08
CA ASP A 16 7.95 -27.65 1.93
C ASP A 16 7.52 -27.26 3.36
N GLY A 17 8.07 -26.17 3.90
CA GLY A 17 7.66 -25.63 5.20
C GLY A 17 6.21 -25.17 5.22
N LEU A 18 5.72 -24.54 4.15
CA LEU A 18 4.31 -24.18 4.02
C LEU A 18 3.38 -25.39 4.02
N GLU A 19 3.74 -26.47 3.30
CA GLU A 19 2.98 -27.72 3.34
C GLU A 19 2.95 -28.34 4.74
N GLU A 20 4.09 -28.36 5.43
CA GLU A 20 4.20 -28.93 6.79
C GLU A 20 3.29 -28.24 7.79
N ILE A 21 3.11 -26.92 7.67
CA ILE A 21 2.20 -26.15 8.52
C ILE A 21 0.75 -26.12 8.01
N GLY A 22 0.44 -26.81 6.90
CA GLY A 22 -0.92 -27.05 6.45
C GLY A 22 -1.43 -26.16 5.32
N PHE A 23 -0.53 -25.48 4.59
CA PHE A 23 -0.93 -24.82 3.34
C PHE A 23 -1.10 -25.85 2.21
N ALA A 24 -2.08 -25.60 1.36
CA ALA A 24 -2.25 -26.34 0.12
C ALA A 24 -1.33 -25.76 -0.96
N ARG A 25 -0.47 -26.60 -1.54
CA ARG A 25 0.43 -26.23 -2.64
C ARG A 25 -0.38 -25.86 -3.88
N PRO A 26 -0.05 -24.76 -4.57
CA PRO A 26 -0.68 -24.41 -5.84
C PRO A 26 -0.34 -25.41 -6.94
N SER A 27 -1.13 -25.41 -8.01
CA SER A 27 -0.91 -26.29 -9.16
C SER A 27 0.16 -25.80 -10.13
N SER A 28 0.62 -24.57 -9.98
CA SER A 28 1.71 -23.94 -10.75
C SER A 28 2.69 -23.25 -9.80
N ASP A 29 3.93 -23.07 -10.25
CA ASP A 29 4.98 -22.46 -9.43
C ASP A 29 4.65 -21.00 -9.09
N ASP A 30 3.94 -20.30 -9.98
CA ASP A 30 3.48 -18.91 -9.80
C ASP A 30 2.10 -18.82 -9.11
N GLY A 31 1.68 -19.85 -8.42
CA GLY A 31 0.34 -19.91 -7.82
C GLY A 31 0.31 -19.45 -6.36
N VAL A 32 -0.91 -19.28 -5.87
CA VAL A 32 -1.17 -18.88 -4.49
C VAL A 32 -1.35 -20.10 -3.60
N TRP A 33 -0.54 -20.19 -2.55
CA TRP A 33 -0.67 -21.14 -1.45
C TRP A 33 -1.84 -20.76 -0.56
N LYS A 34 -2.65 -21.72 -0.17
CA LYS A 34 -3.88 -21.51 0.63
C LYS A 34 -3.74 -22.14 2.00
N GLY A 35 -3.91 -21.35 3.04
CA GLY A 35 -3.97 -21.84 4.41
C GLY A 35 -5.17 -22.77 4.62
N GLY A 36 -4.91 -23.95 5.21
CA GLY A 36 -5.97 -24.91 5.56
C GLY A 36 -6.74 -24.53 6.82
N ASP A 37 -7.81 -25.28 7.13
CA ASP A 37 -8.69 -25.05 8.27
C ASP A 37 -7.97 -24.98 9.63
N ALA A 38 -6.89 -25.75 9.78
CA ALA A 38 -6.08 -25.73 10.99
C ALA A 38 -5.36 -24.39 11.19
N LEU A 39 -4.84 -23.81 10.11
CA LEU A 39 -4.22 -22.49 10.13
C LEU A 39 -5.27 -21.41 10.39
N LEU A 40 -6.43 -21.49 9.69
CA LEU A 40 -7.53 -20.52 9.85
C LEU A 40 -8.06 -20.47 11.27
N SER A 41 -8.05 -21.61 12.00
CA SER A 41 -8.45 -21.65 13.41
C SER A 41 -7.46 -20.94 14.35
N GLY A 42 -6.21 -20.78 13.92
CA GLY A 42 -5.16 -20.03 14.63
C GLY A 42 -5.18 -18.52 14.37
N ILE A 43 -5.89 -18.08 13.32
CA ILE A 43 -6.02 -16.66 12.99
C ILE A 43 -6.79 -15.94 14.10
N GLY A 44 -6.22 -14.84 14.58
CA GLY A 44 -6.78 -14.03 15.65
C GLY A 44 -6.27 -14.37 17.06
N ALA A 45 -5.58 -15.53 17.24
CA ALA A 45 -4.88 -15.85 18.46
C ALA A 45 -3.36 -15.58 18.34
N ASP A 46 -2.74 -16.18 17.32
CA ASP A 46 -1.28 -16.10 17.13
C ASP A 46 -0.90 -15.69 15.69
N LEU A 47 -1.87 -15.66 14.77
CA LEU A 47 -1.68 -15.32 13.36
C LEU A 47 -2.61 -14.18 12.93
N THR A 48 -2.18 -13.42 11.94
CA THR A 48 -3.00 -12.36 11.32
C THR A 48 -3.67 -12.86 10.04
N PRO A 49 -4.82 -12.29 9.64
CA PRO A 49 -5.52 -12.68 8.41
C PRO A 49 -4.65 -12.61 7.16
N GLU A 50 -3.69 -11.70 7.13
CA GLU A 50 -2.76 -11.49 6.02
C GLU A 50 -1.88 -12.70 5.71
N LEU A 51 -1.81 -13.68 6.60
CA LEU A 51 -1.07 -14.93 6.39
C LEU A 51 -1.95 -16.06 5.82
N GLN A 52 -3.21 -15.79 5.48
CA GLN A 52 -4.12 -16.81 4.95
C GLN A 52 -3.71 -17.30 3.56
N TYR A 53 -3.19 -16.41 2.74
CA TYR A 53 -2.69 -16.70 1.40
C TYR A 53 -1.23 -16.27 1.29
N VAL A 54 -0.42 -17.11 0.66
CA VAL A 54 1.00 -16.86 0.44
C VAL A 54 1.35 -17.10 -1.02
N ALA A 55 2.22 -16.29 -1.58
CA ALA A 55 2.84 -16.52 -2.87
C ALA A 55 4.36 -16.42 -2.73
N LEU A 56 5.04 -17.27 -3.46
CA LEU A 56 6.51 -17.35 -3.50
C LEU A 56 6.95 -16.96 -4.91
N ASP A 57 7.71 -15.89 -5.03
CA ASP A 57 8.34 -15.47 -6.28
C ASP A 57 9.87 -15.62 -6.13
N ALA A 58 10.40 -16.71 -6.69
CA ALA A 58 11.81 -17.04 -6.59
C ALA A 58 12.67 -16.17 -7.51
N ASP A 59 12.11 -15.65 -8.62
CA ASP A 59 12.84 -14.84 -9.59
C ASP A 59 13.11 -13.43 -9.04
N GLU A 60 12.14 -12.85 -8.35
CA GLU A 60 12.24 -11.53 -7.73
C GLU A 60 12.65 -11.56 -6.25
N HIS A 61 12.86 -12.75 -5.69
CA HIS A 61 13.16 -12.99 -4.26
C HIS A 61 12.11 -12.38 -3.33
N LEU A 62 10.82 -12.62 -3.63
CA LEU A 62 9.70 -12.08 -2.88
C LEU A 62 8.87 -13.18 -2.22
N VAL A 63 8.41 -12.88 -1.02
CA VAL A 63 7.31 -13.60 -0.34
C VAL A 63 6.16 -12.60 -0.17
N LEU A 64 5.02 -12.92 -0.76
CA LEU A 64 3.83 -12.08 -0.72
C LEU A 64 2.77 -12.76 0.13
N THR A 65 2.01 -11.98 0.91
CA THR A 65 0.93 -12.51 1.73
C THR A 65 -0.29 -11.60 1.69
N SER A 66 -1.49 -12.21 1.77
CA SER A 66 -2.75 -11.47 1.78
C SER A 66 -3.84 -12.25 2.54
N ASP A 67 -4.85 -11.55 2.98
CA ASP A 67 -6.12 -12.09 3.48
C ASP A 67 -7.09 -12.44 2.33
N THR A 68 -6.77 -12.06 1.10
CA THR A 68 -7.62 -12.22 -0.09
C THR A 68 -6.83 -12.86 -1.24
N GLU A 69 -7.27 -14.06 -1.67
CA GLU A 69 -6.62 -14.79 -2.76
C GLU A 69 -6.59 -14.00 -4.08
N GLY A 70 -7.75 -13.44 -4.48
CA GLY A 70 -7.86 -12.70 -5.74
C GLY A 70 -6.92 -11.50 -5.79
N TYR A 71 -6.83 -10.74 -4.70
CA TYR A 71 -5.91 -9.62 -4.60
C TYR A 71 -4.44 -10.05 -4.71
N LEU A 72 -4.08 -11.19 -4.07
CA LEU A 72 -2.72 -11.71 -4.16
C LEU A 72 -2.38 -12.19 -5.58
N GLN A 73 -3.33 -12.83 -6.26
CA GLN A 73 -3.14 -13.24 -7.66
C GLN A 73 -3.00 -12.04 -8.59
N GLU A 74 -3.83 -11.01 -8.45
CA GLU A 74 -3.69 -9.76 -9.22
C GLU A 74 -2.33 -9.09 -8.97
N THR A 75 -1.83 -9.16 -7.73
CA THR A 75 -0.51 -8.62 -7.39
C THR A 75 0.61 -9.40 -8.10
N LEU A 76 0.52 -10.75 -8.14
CA LEU A 76 1.48 -11.59 -8.87
C LEU A 76 1.46 -11.29 -10.37
N ASP A 77 0.27 -11.21 -10.95
CA ASP A 77 0.09 -10.95 -12.37
C ASP A 77 0.63 -9.56 -12.78
N GLY A 78 0.65 -8.61 -11.85
CA GLY A 78 1.19 -7.25 -12.04
C GLY A 78 2.65 -7.06 -11.59
N LEU A 79 3.33 -8.09 -11.09
CA LEU A 79 4.75 -7.98 -10.76
C LEU A 79 5.58 -7.71 -12.02
N GLY A 80 6.39 -6.66 -11.97
CA GLY A 80 7.20 -6.23 -13.10
C GLY A 80 6.49 -5.33 -14.11
N ASP A 81 5.19 -5.05 -13.94
CA ASP A 81 4.52 -3.98 -14.66
C ASP A 81 4.90 -2.63 -14.03
N ASP A 82 5.66 -1.83 -14.79
CA ASP A 82 6.07 -0.47 -14.38
C ASP A 82 4.97 0.58 -14.65
N ASP A 83 3.77 0.16 -15.02
CA ASP A 83 2.63 1.03 -15.37
C ASP A 83 1.88 1.56 -14.14
N LEU A 84 2.62 2.19 -13.24
CA LEU A 84 2.00 2.97 -12.18
C LEU A 84 1.43 4.28 -12.73
N PRO A 85 0.28 4.76 -12.23
CA PRO A 85 -0.20 6.11 -12.55
C PRO A 85 0.87 7.17 -12.31
N ASP A 86 1.00 8.15 -13.21
CA ASP A 86 2.05 9.19 -13.15
C ASP A 86 2.15 9.85 -11.77
N GLY A 87 1.01 10.15 -11.14
CA GLY A 87 0.98 10.74 -9.81
C GLY A 87 1.55 9.83 -8.71
N MET A 88 1.42 8.50 -8.84
CA MET A 88 2.05 7.54 -7.91
C MET A 88 3.55 7.46 -8.16
N GLN A 89 3.99 7.46 -9.42
CA GLN A 89 5.42 7.46 -9.76
C GLN A 89 6.12 8.69 -9.18
N ASP A 90 5.57 9.89 -9.39
CA ASP A 90 6.08 11.13 -8.83
C ASP A 90 6.11 11.11 -7.30
N THR A 91 5.08 10.57 -6.68
CA THR A 91 4.97 10.43 -5.22
C THR A 91 6.03 9.49 -4.67
N LEU A 92 6.26 8.36 -5.32
CA LEU A 92 7.31 7.40 -4.94
C LEU A 92 8.70 8.04 -5.08
N ALA A 93 8.97 8.70 -6.21
CA ALA A 93 10.25 9.38 -6.44
C ALA A 93 10.53 10.46 -5.38
N ALA A 94 9.51 11.21 -4.95
CA ALA A 94 9.63 12.23 -3.92
C ALA A 94 9.73 11.68 -2.49
N SER A 95 9.36 10.41 -2.27
CA SER A 95 9.41 9.77 -0.94
C SER A 95 10.85 9.46 -0.49
N GLY A 96 11.81 9.38 -1.42
CA GLY A 96 13.23 9.05 -1.13
C GLY A 96 13.40 7.57 -0.77
N ASP A 97 14.31 7.28 0.17
CA ASP A 97 14.61 5.91 0.63
C ASP A 97 14.02 5.68 2.05
N PRO A 98 12.71 5.54 2.20
CA PRO A 98 12.08 5.37 3.50
C PRO A 98 12.30 3.96 4.08
N LEU A 99 12.20 3.83 5.41
CA LEU A 99 12.12 2.53 6.08
C LEU A 99 10.80 1.83 5.80
N SER A 100 9.72 2.60 5.65
CA SER A 100 8.39 2.14 5.26
C SER A 100 7.62 3.28 4.60
N ALA A 101 6.74 2.96 3.65
CA ALA A 101 5.85 3.91 3.03
C ALA A 101 4.49 3.29 2.74
N SER A 102 3.45 4.11 2.87
CA SER A 102 2.13 3.86 2.30
C SER A 102 1.92 4.84 1.16
N VAL A 103 1.63 4.33 -0.03
CA VAL A 103 1.47 5.13 -1.25
C VAL A 103 0.10 4.82 -1.84
N PHE A 104 -0.61 5.87 -2.24
CA PHE A 104 -1.97 5.79 -2.76
C PHE A 104 -2.10 6.65 -4.01
N ASP A 105 -2.90 6.20 -4.96
CA ASP A 105 -3.32 7.05 -6.06
C ASP A 105 -4.24 8.19 -5.58
N GLY A 106 -4.42 9.21 -6.43
CA GLY A 106 -5.20 10.39 -6.06
C GLY A 106 -6.68 10.08 -5.83
N ASP A 107 -7.27 9.19 -6.61
CA ASP A 107 -8.68 8.81 -6.50
C ASP A 107 -8.94 8.09 -5.19
N TYR A 108 -8.09 7.14 -4.81
CA TYR A 108 -8.19 6.45 -3.54
C TYR A 108 -7.93 7.39 -2.36
N ALA A 109 -6.91 8.24 -2.43
CA ALA A 109 -6.59 9.20 -1.38
C ALA A 109 -7.76 10.16 -1.12
N CYS A 110 -8.40 10.65 -2.18
CA CYS A 110 -9.56 11.54 -2.06
C CYS A 110 -10.80 10.81 -1.52
N ALA A 111 -11.06 9.57 -1.95
CA ALA A 111 -12.27 8.85 -1.58
C ALA A 111 -12.17 8.15 -0.21
N ALA A 112 -11.01 7.56 0.12
CA ALA A 112 -10.85 6.70 1.28
C ALA A 112 -10.14 7.37 2.47
N LEU A 113 -9.19 8.27 2.22
CA LEU A 113 -8.41 8.94 3.27
C LEU A 113 -8.95 10.34 3.63
N ALA A 114 -9.82 10.90 2.79
CA ALA A 114 -10.37 12.23 3.00
C ALA A 114 -11.67 12.22 3.83
N MET A 115 -12.21 13.41 4.06
CA MET A 115 -13.43 13.65 4.82
C MET A 115 -14.71 13.04 4.22
N GLY A 116 -14.62 12.38 3.05
CA GLY A 116 -15.74 11.66 2.45
C GLY A 116 -16.36 10.55 3.32
N GLN A 117 -15.61 10.06 4.31
CA GLN A 117 -16.06 9.08 5.33
C GLN A 117 -16.59 9.76 6.61
N ALA A 118 -16.45 11.07 6.74
CA ALA A 118 -16.87 11.83 7.91
C ALA A 118 -18.39 12.00 7.98
N ASP A 119 -18.93 12.32 9.15
CA ASP A 119 -20.32 12.67 9.27
C ASP A 119 -20.64 14.05 8.63
N ALA A 120 -21.93 14.36 8.45
CA ALA A 120 -22.34 15.56 7.73
C ALA A 120 -21.91 16.88 8.39
N SER A 121 -21.72 16.89 9.72
CA SER A 121 -21.26 18.09 10.42
C SER A 121 -19.78 18.35 10.19
N ASP A 122 -18.97 17.29 10.19
CA ASP A 122 -17.54 17.37 9.94
C ASP A 122 -17.24 17.67 8.48
N GLN A 123 -18.04 17.13 7.54
CA GLN A 123 -17.96 17.50 6.11
C GLN A 123 -18.24 18.98 5.91
N GLN A 124 -19.28 19.53 6.54
CA GLN A 124 -19.59 20.96 6.43
C GLN A 124 -18.46 21.84 7.02
N ALA A 125 -17.87 21.45 8.15
CA ALA A 125 -16.75 22.18 8.73
C ALA A 125 -15.51 22.14 7.82
N ALA A 126 -15.24 21.00 7.17
CA ALA A 126 -14.16 20.88 6.19
C ALA A 126 -14.40 21.76 4.95
N ASP A 127 -15.63 21.82 4.43
CA ASP A 127 -15.99 22.68 3.28
C ASP A 127 -15.79 24.17 3.61
N GLU A 128 -16.13 24.60 4.82
CA GLU A 128 -15.91 25.96 5.28
C GLU A 128 -14.40 26.30 5.35
N LEU A 129 -13.59 25.40 5.90
CA LEU A 129 -12.13 25.56 5.96
C LEU A 129 -11.48 25.58 4.56
N ILE A 130 -11.91 24.70 3.65
CA ILE A 130 -11.45 24.70 2.27
C ILE A 130 -11.79 26.00 1.56
N ALA A 131 -13.00 26.51 1.76
CA ALA A 131 -13.41 27.79 1.19
C ALA A 131 -12.60 28.99 1.74
N GLU A 132 -12.18 28.93 3.01
CA GLU A 132 -11.33 29.95 3.64
C GLU A 132 -9.87 29.85 3.14
N ALA A 133 -9.36 28.64 2.94
CA ALA A 133 -7.98 28.41 2.46
C ALA A 133 -7.79 28.87 1.01
N GLY A 134 -8.86 28.97 0.22
CA GLY A 134 -8.82 29.34 -1.19
C GLY A 134 -8.70 28.14 -2.13
N GLU A 135 -7.76 28.18 -3.07
CA GLU A 135 -7.66 27.13 -4.08
C GLU A 135 -7.04 25.85 -3.50
N VAL A 136 -7.81 24.76 -3.53
CA VAL A 136 -7.37 23.41 -3.15
C VAL A 136 -7.65 22.48 -4.32
N ASN A 137 -6.59 22.03 -4.99
CA ASN A 137 -6.68 21.09 -6.12
C ASN A 137 -6.66 19.64 -5.64
N PRO A 138 -7.27 18.71 -6.39
CA PRO A 138 -7.13 17.29 -6.15
C PRO A 138 -5.66 16.84 -6.21
N VAL A 139 -5.30 15.90 -5.38
CA VAL A 139 -4.00 15.24 -5.46
C VAL A 139 -4.03 14.14 -6.52
N THR A 140 -2.93 13.93 -7.24
CA THR A 140 -2.75 12.80 -8.18
C THR A 140 -2.04 11.64 -7.54
N GLY A 141 -1.42 11.84 -6.37
CA GLY A 141 -0.78 10.82 -5.56
C GLY A 141 -0.55 11.32 -4.14
N PHE A 142 -0.55 10.41 -3.19
CA PHE A 142 -0.32 10.65 -1.77
C PHE A 142 0.63 9.60 -1.21
N ALA A 143 1.61 10.00 -0.42
CA ALA A 143 2.40 9.08 0.39
C ALA A 143 2.60 9.59 1.81
N MET A 144 2.64 8.64 2.73
CA MET A 144 3.14 8.85 4.08
C MET A 144 4.25 7.83 4.34
N SER A 145 5.41 8.29 4.75
CA SER A 145 6.60 7.45 4.91
C SER A 145 7.38 7.77 6.17
N VAL A 146 8.03 6.75 6.73
CA VAL A 146 8.95 6.86 7.87
C VAL A 146 10.37 6.85 7.32
N GLN A 147 11.11 7.92 7.58
CA GLN A 147 12.48 8.07 7.12
C GLN A 147 13.48 7.43 8.10
N PRO A 148 14.70 7.08 7.66
CA PRO A 148 15.80 6.77 8.57
C PRO A 148 16.00 7.90 9.58
N GLY A 149 15.90 7.58 10.89
CA GLY A 149 15.92 8.58 11.96
C GLY A 149 14.58 8.80 12.65
N GLY A 150 13.48 8.27 12.07
CA GLY A 150 12.14 8.28 12.67
C GLY A 150 11.27 9.48 12.26
N ASP A 151 11.76 10.34 11.38
CA ASP A 151 10.96 11.45 10.83
C ASP A 151 9.85 10.90 9.92
N VAL A 152 8.68 11.53 9.96
CA VAL A 152 7.57 11.24 9.03
C VAL A 152 7.62 12.24 7.87
N ARG A 153 7.61 11.72 6.65
CA ARG A 153 7.48 12.52 5.42
C ARG A 153 6.12 12.26 4.80
N VAL A 154 5.41 13.34 4.48
CA VAL A 154 4.18 13.30 3.68
C VAL A 154 4.46 13.93 2.33
N VAL A 155 4.05 13.25 1.27
CA VAL A 155 4.18 13.71 -0.12
C VAL A 155 2.80 13.80 -0.74
N LEU A 156 2.55 14.89 -1.42
CA LEU A 156 1.33 15.15 -2.19
C LEU A 156 1.77 15.51 -3.61
N SER A 157 1.35 14.75 -4.59
CA SER A 157 1.57 15.05 -6.00
C SER A 157 0.33 15.71 -6.62
N PHE A 158 0.56 16.56 -7.61
CA PHE A 158 -0.48 17.32 -8.31
C PHE A 158 -0.24 17.22 -9.82
N GLU A 159 -1.24 17.58 -10.61
CA GLU A 159 -1.19 17.52 -12.06
C GLU A 159 -0.04 18.35 -12.66
N ASN A 160 0.37 19.42 -11.99
CA ASN A 160 1.46 20.30 -12.44
C ASN A 160 2.07 21.12 -11.29
N ASP A 161 3.24 21.71 -11.56
CA ASP A 161 4.01 22.52 -10.61
C ASP A 161 3.26 23.75 -10.08
N ASP A 162 2.40 24.38 -10.88
CA ASP A 162 1.65 25.57 -10.45
C ASP A 162 0.58 25.19 -9.44
N GLN A 163 -0.13 24.08 -9.65
CA GLN A 163 -1.02 23.52 -8.64
C GLN A 163 -0.28 23.10 -7.38
N ALA A 164 0.89 22.47 -7.49
CA ALA A 164 1.69 22.09 -6.34
C ALA A 164 2.09 23.31 -5.48
N ARG A 165 2.54 24.42 -6.09
CA ARG A 165 2.90 25.65 -5.36
C ARG A 165 1.69 26.29 -4.69
N THR A 166 0.57 26.43 -5.42
CA THR A 166 -0.67 27.01 -4.87
C THR A 166 -1.16 26.19 -3.68
N ASN A 167 -1.14 24.86 -3.81
CA ASN A 167 -1.59 23.97 -2.75
C ASN A 167 -0.63 23.88 -1.56
N ALA A 168 0.66 24.12 -1.74
CA ALA A 168 1.59 24.24 -0.61
C ALA A 168 1.16 25.34 0.35
N ASP A 169 0.81 26.52 -0.18
CA ASP A 169 0.36 27.66 0.62
C ASP A 169 -1.03 27.44 1.24
N SER A 170 -2.02 26.97 0.44
CA SER A 170 -3.38 26.71 0.90
C SER A 170 -3.44 25.64 1.97
N ARG A 171 -2.73 24.52 1.79
CA ARG A 171 -2.70 23.42 2.76
C ARG A 171 -1.89 23.75 4.01
N ALA A 172 -0.84 24.58 3.91
CA ALA A 172 -0.16 25.09 5.07
C ALA A 172 -1.07 25.98 5.93
N ALA A 173 -1.94 26.77 5.31
CA ALA A 173 -2.95 27.58 6.01
C ALA A 173 -4.00 26.70 6.72
N LEU A 174 -4.40 25.56 6.11
CA LEU A 174 -5.34 24.60 6.74
C LEU A 174 -4.73 23.87 7.94
N ALA A 175 -3.38 23.74 8.01
CA ALA A 175 -2.66 23.03 9.07
C ALA A 175 -2.26 23.94 10.25
N ALA A 176 -2.44 25.25 10.13
CA ALA A 176 -2.04 26.23 11.14
C ALA A 176 -3.13 26.51 12.17
#